data_6ac1a1e5a9714783166a8a3a22cc444f
#
_entry.id   6ac1a1e5a9714783166a8a3a22cc444f
#
_cell.length_a   1.000
_cell.length_b   1.000
_cell.length_c   1.000
_cell.angle_alpha   90.00
_cell.angle_beta   90.00
_cell.angle_gamma   90.00
#
_symmetry.space_group_name_H-M   'P 1'
#
loop_
_entity.id
_entity.type
_entity.pdbx_description
1 polymer ?
#
loop_
_entity_poly.entity_id
_entity_poly.type
_entity_poly.pdbx_seq_one_letter_code
_entity_poly.pdbx_strand_id
1 'polypeptide(L)'
;DLAVKISQGGGMWFDHPINRGGNVVVISAEDDLNEIHRRIKALDPDDKRFTAPYDVYTYTIPDSPEPLILIKDDKNGLSITPKAQEMLAELEQIPNLELVVIDPIQAMSAAPISSSNEAAQLYCQLCASISSRFNTTCLSIHHMSKTALQSDDDPMSVRSKIRGASSLVDGHRLAIALWLGNEEEVERICLDNKVEYERLRVVKGAVVKSNSSEV
;
A
#
# COMPACT_ATOMS: atom_id res chain seq x y z
N ASP A 1 6.71 2.88 -7.28
CA ASP A 1 6.53 3.99 -8.22
C ASP A 1 6.06 5.25 -7.49
N LEU A 2 4.89 5.25 -6.81
CA LEU A 2 4.35 6.42 -6.10
C LEU A 2 5.37 7.02 -5.11
N ALA A 3 6.01 6.20 -4.28
CA ALA A 3 7.01 6.62 -3.30
C ALA A 3 8.18 7.39 -3.95
N VAL A 4 8.71 6.85 -5.05
CA VAL A 4 9.83 7.47 -5.79
C VAL A 4 9.41 8.82 -6.38
N LYS A 5 8.21 8.91 -6.95
CA LYS A 5 7.70 10.17 -7.54
C LYS A 5 7.46 11.24 -6.48
N ILE A 6 6.90 10.87 -5.33
CA ILE A 6 6.68 11.81 -4.21
C ILE A 6 8.03 12.33 -3.70
N SER A 7 9.04 11.49 -3.51
CA SER A 7 10.37 11.91 -3.04
C SER A 7 11.11 12.78 -4.07
N GLN A 8 10.85 12.60 -5.35
CA GLN A 8 11.38 13.44 -6.44
C GLN A 8 10.65 14.79 -6.59
N GLY A 9 9.64 15.05 -5.76
CA GLY A 9 8.95 16.33 -5.72
C GLY A 9 7.69 16.39 -6.58
N GLY A 10 7.26 15.30 -7.22
CA GLY A 10 6.03 15.26 -8.01
C GLY A 10 6.08 14.31 -9.21
N GLY A 11 5.12 14.49 -10.10
CA GLY A 11 4.97 13.68 -11.32
C GLY A 11 3.51 13.24 -11.51
N MET A 12 3.31 12.21 -12.33
CA MET A 12 2.00 11.63 -12.60
C MET A 12 1.93 10.20 -12.03
N TRP A 13 0.82 9.88 -11.37
CA TRP A 13 0.51 8.54 -10.91
C TRP A 13 -0.90 8.14 -11.35
N PHE A 14 -1.03 7.09 -12.15
CA PHE A 14 -2.28 6.71 -12.83
C PHE A 14 -2.96 7.91 -13.52
N ASP A 15 -2.18 8.68 -14.30
CA ASP A 15 -2.63 9.89 -15.01
C ASP A 15 -3.16 11.02 -14.13
N HIS A 16 -2.96 10.93 -12.81
CA HIS A 16 -3.26 12.00 -11.87
C HIS A 16 -1.98 12.70 -11.39
N PRO A 17 -1.98 14.04 -11.31
CA PRO A 17 -0.81 14.77 -10.83
C PRO A 17 -0.59 14.55 -9.34
N ILE A 18 0.67 14.36 -8.96
CA ILE A 18 1.11 14.43 -7.57
C ILE A 18 1.30 15.91 -7.23
N ASN A 19 0.42 16.42 -6.39
CA ASN A 19 0.36 17.85 -6.10
C ASN A 19 1.42 18.33 -5.11
N ARG A 20 2.01 17.40 -4.34
CA ARG A 20 2.95 17.72 -3.28
C ARG A 20 4.02 16.63 -3.16
N GLY A 21 5.29 17.03 -3.13
CA GLY A 21 6.41 16.18 -2.80
C GLY A 21 6.69 16.16 -1.31
N GLY A 22 7.38 15.14 -0.83
CA GLY A 22 7.75 15.01 0.57
C GLY A 22 8.52 13.72 0.85
N ASN A 23 8.96 13.59 2.09
CA ASN A 23 9.59 12.37 2.58
C ASN A 23 8.57 11.22 2.61
N VAL A 24 9.05 10.04 2.31
CA VAL A 24 8.25 8.82 2.25
C VAL A 24 8.83 7.78 3.19
N VAL A 25 7.96 7.06 3.90
CA VAL A 25 8.34 5.88 4.69
C VAL A 25 7.70 4.65 4.05
N VAL A 26 8.51 3.62 3.76
CA VAL A 26 8.06 2.32 3.28
C VAL A 26 8.38 1.28 4.34
N ILE A 27 7.35 0.67 4.90
CA ILE A 27 7.46 -0.43 5.85
C ILE A 27 7.13 -1.71 5.09
N SER A 28 8.13 -2.57 4.88
CA SER A 28 7.99 -3.82 4.14
C SER A 28 8.18 -5.03 5.04
N ALA A 29 7.23 -5.97 4.97
CA ALA A 29 7.35 -7.24 5.67
C ALA A 29 7.74 -8.43 4.77
N GLU A 30 7.73 -8.24 3.46
CA GLU A 30 8.04 -9.31 2.50
C GLU A 30 9.39 -9.11 1.81
N ASP A 31 9.74 -7.86 1.50
CA ASP A 31 10.98 -7.52 0.81
C ASP A 31 12.07 -7.09 1.80
N ASP A 32 13.29 -7.58 1.59
CA ASP A 32 14.49 -7.10 2.27
C ASP A 32 14.98 -5.77 1.65
N LEU A 33 15.99 -5.17 2.27
CA LEU A 33 16.54 -3.89 1.82
C LEU A 33 17.14 -3.99 0.40
N ASN A 34 17.75 -5.11 0.05
CA ASN A 34 18.36 -5.30 -1.27
C ASN A 34 17.28 -5.35 -2.37
N GLU A 35 16.17 -6.05 -2.10
CA GLU A 35 15.05 -6.12 -3.04
C GLU A 35 14.40 -4.75 -3.22
N ILE A 36 14.20 -4.00 -2.15
CA ILE A 36 13.67 -2.62 -2.23
C ILE A 36 14.62 -1.73 -3.06
N HIS A 37 15.92 -1.78 -2.82
CA HIS A 37 16.91 -1.05 -3.62
C HIS A 37 16.86 -1.42 -5.10
N ARG A 38 16.75 -2.72 -5.42
CA ARG A 38 16.63 -3.21 -6.79
C ARG A 38 15.38 -2.65 -7.48
N ARG A 39 14.23 -2.64 -6.78
CA ARG A 39 12.98 -2.09 -7.30
C ARG A 39 13.05 -0.58 -7.48
N ILE A 40 13.61 0.15 -6.53
CA ILE A 40 13.80 1.61 -6.65
C ILE A 40 14.70 1.92 -7.84
N LYS A 41 15.83 1.19 -8.01
CA LYS A 41 16.74 1.39 -9.15
C LYS A 41 16.06 1.16 -10.49
N ALA A 42 15.18 0.16 -10.60
CA ALA A 42 14.41 -0.10 -11.82
C ALA A 42 13.41 1.04 -12.15
N LEU A 43 12.86 1.70 -11.13
CA LEU A 43 11.92 2.82 -11.27
C LEU A 43 12.62 4.18 -11.45
N ASP A 44 13.89 4.25 -11.12
CA ASP A 44 14.73 5.45 -11.16
C ASP A 44 16.08 5.14 -11.84
N PRO A 45 16.08 4.82 -13.14
CA PRO A 45 17.27 4.41 -13.88
C PRO A 45 18.32 5.52 -13.96
N ASP A 46 17.90 6.78 -13.91
CA ASP A 46 18.74 7.97 -13.97
C ASP A 46 19.34 8.37 -12.61
N ASP A 47 19.07 7.59 -11.56
CA ASP A 47 19.58 7.83 -10.21
C ASP A 47 19.18 9.20 -9.60
N LYS A 48 18.05 9.75 -10.02
CA LYS A 48 17.51 11.05 -9.55
C LYS A 48 17.26 11.07 -8.04
N ARG A 49 17.05 9.90 -7.40
CA ARG A 49 16.91 9.78 -5.95
C ARG A 49 18.08 10.37 -5.16
N PHE A 50 19.30 10.39 -5.74
CA PHE A 50 20.47 10.96 -5.06
C PHE A 50 20.51 12.50 -5.11
N THR A 51 19.68 13.13 -5.92
CA THR A 51 19.55 14.58 -6.03
C THR A 51 18.12 15.05 -5.74
N ALA A 52 17.25 14.14 -5.38
CA ALA A 52 15.86 14.42 -5.02
C ALA A 52 15.78 15.32 -3.78
N PRO A 53 14.77 16.19 -3.69
CA PRO A 53 14.62 17.09 -2.54
C PRO A 53 14.16 16.38 -1.26
N TYR A 54 13.70 15.12 -1.36
CA TYR A 54 13.17 14.33 -0.26
C TYR A 54 13.66 12.89 -0.32
N ASP A 55 13.63 12.22 0.83
CA ASP A 55 14.12 10.85 1.00
C ASP A 55 13.00 9.81 0.98
N VAL A 56 13.38 8.58 0.64
CA VAL A 56 12.57 7.37 0.86
C VAL A 56 13.23 6.58 1.99
N TYR A 57 12.66 6.66 3.18
CA TYR A 57 13.04 5.85 4.33
C TYR A 57 12.44 4.47 4.20
N THR A 58 13.21 3.44 4.49
CA THR A 58 12.76 2.05 4.41
C THR A 58 12.98 1.35 5.74
N TYR A 59 11.93 0.67 6.22
CA TYR A 59 12.00 -0.26 7.33
C TYR A 59 11.61 -1.64 6.83
N THR A 60 12.57 -2.58 6.83
CA THR A 60 12.39 -3.94 6.33
C THR A 60 12.33 -4.91 7.50
N ILE A 61 11.20 -5.62 7.64
CA ILE A 61 11.03 -6.60 8.72
C ILE A 61 11.98 -7.79 8.55
N PRO A 62 12.25 -8.31 7.33
CA PRO A 62 13.22 -9.39 7.15
C PRO A 62 14.64 -9.08 7.67
N ASP A 63 15.03 -7.81 7.67
CA ASP A 63 16.36 -7.37 8.17
C ASP A 63 16.31 -6.92 9.64
N SER A 64 15.12 -6.89 10.24
CA SER A 64 14.95 -6.46 11.64
C SER A 64 15.10 -7.63 12.61
N PRO A 65 15.73 -7.42 13.78
CA PRO A 65 15.82 -8.46 14.81
C PRO A 65 14.47 -8.78 15.46
N GLU A 66 13.49 -7.88 15.34
CA GLU A 66 12.18 -8.02 15.96
C GLU A 66 11.07 -7.71 14.95
N PRO A 67 9.95 -8.47 14.98
CA PRO A 67 8.81 -8.18 14.11
C PRO A 67 8.14 -6.86 14.51
N LEU A 68 7.74 -6.07 13.52
CA LEU A 68 6.89 -4.91 13.72
C LEU A 68 5.42 -5.34 13.72
N ILE A 69 4.86 -5.57 14.88
CA ILE A 69 3.44 -5.85 15.04
C ILE A 69 2.73 -4.57 15.47
N LEU A 70 1.74 -4.12 14.70
CA LEU A 70 1.02 -2.87 14.93
C LEU A 70 -0.17 -3.04 15.88
N ILE A 71 -0.92 -4.13 15.68
CA ILE A 71 -2.09 -4.45 16.52
C ILE A 71 -2.03 -5.89 17.00
N LYS A 72 -2.55 -6.14 18.18
CA LYS A 72 -2.64 -7.48 18.76
C LYS A 72 -4.00 -7.71 19.42
N ASP A 73 -4.35 -8.98 19.52
CA ASP A 73 -5.48 -9.48 20.30
C ASP A 73 -4.94 -10.55 21.27
N ASP A 74 -4.96 -10.25 22.55
CA ASP A 74 -4.45 -11.12 23.61
C ASP A 74 -5.46 -11.21 24.78
N LYS A 75 -5.07 -11.84 25.88
CA LYS A 75 -5.90 -11.97 27.08
C LYS A 75 -6.43 -10.64 27.65
N ASN A 76 -5.82 -9.51 27.28
CA ASN A 76 -6.25 -8.17 27.67
C ASN A 76 -7.14 -7.51 26.62
N GLY A 77 -7.44 -8.22 25.54
CA GLY A 77 -8.25 -7.75 24.41
C GLY A 77 -7.43 -7.11 23.28
N LEU A 78 -8.16 -6.54 22.35
CA LEU A 78 -7.63 -5.92 21.15
C LEU A 78 -6.98 -4.56 21.46
N SER A 79 -5.74 -4.35 21.01
CA SER A 79 -4.99 -3.12 21.30
C SER A 79 -3.89 -2.82 20.27
N ILE A 80 -3.51 -1.54 20.20
CA ILE A 80 -2.31 -1.08 19.51
C ILE A 80 -1.10 -1.47 20.37
N THR A 81 -0.04 -1.99 19.74
CA THR A 81 1.15 -2.47 20.45
C THR A 81 2.08 -1.34 20.88
N PRO A 82 2.97 -1.58 21.87
CA PRO A 82 4.05 -0.64 22.18
C PRO A 82 4.96 -0.37 20.97
N LYS A 83 5.21 -1.38 20.14
CA LYS A 83 6.02 -1.24 18.91
C LYS A 83 5.40 -0.27 17.91
N ALA A 84 4.08 -0.27 17.77
CA ALA A 84 3.37 0.73 16.97
C ALA A 84 3.49 2.15 17.56
N GLN A 85 3.54 2.29 18.89
CA GLN A 85 3.78 3.59 19.53
C GLN A 85 5.21 4.09 19.29
N GLU A 86 6.21 3.20 19.32
CA GLU A 86 7.60 3.52 18.93
C GLU A 86 7.66 3.98 17.49
N MET A 87 7.04 3.24 16.56
CA MET A 87 6.93 3.65 15.15
C MET A 87 6.32 5.05 15.00
N LEU A 88 5.24 5.36 15.72
CA LEU A 88 4.62 6.68 15.66
C LEU A 88 5.56 7.78 16.15
N ALA A 89 6.38 7.51 17.18
CA ALA A 89 7.37 8.45 17.68
C ALA A 89 8.53 8.66 16.68
N GLU A 90 8.92 7.64 15.93
CA GLU A 90 9.91 7.74 14.85
C GLU A 90 9.36 8.54 13.66
N LEU A 91 8.12 8.28 13.24
CA LEU A 91 7.46 9.03 12.17
C LEU A 91 7.38 10.54 12.48
N GLU A 92 7.21 10.91 13.74
CA GLU A 92 7.16 12.31 14.18
C GLU A 92 8.48 13.07 13.97
N GLN A 93 9.60 12.38 13.88
CA GLN A 93 10.91 12.96 13.64
C GLN A 93 11.20 13.24 12.15
N ILE A 94 10.36 12.72 11.25
CA ILE A 94 10.56 12.85 9.80
C ILE A 94 9.86 14.15 9.33
N PRO A 95 10.60 15.19 8.93
CA PRO A 95 9.99 16.42 8.45
C PRO A 95 9.34 16.20 7.08
N ASN A 96 8.31 16.98 6.77
CA ASN A 96 7.62 16.92 5.47
C ASN A 96 7.22 15.48 5.06
N LEU A 97 6.75 14.68 6.00
CA LEU A 97 6.30 13.31 5.74
C LEU A 97 5.01 13.34 4.91
N GLU A 98 5.06 12.86 3.67
CA GLU A 98 3.95 12.92 2.72
C GLU A 98 3.26 11.56 2.53
N LEU A 99 4.00 10.46 2.70
CA LEU A 99 3.46 9.12 2.50
C LEU A 99 4.07 8.12 3.48
N VAL A 100 3.21 7.33 4.10
CA VAL A 100 3.59 6.11 4.85
C VAL A 100 2.97 4.90 4.14
N VAL A 101 3.80 3.96 3.70
CA VAL A 101 3.37 2.70 3.07
C VAL A 101 3.54 1.56 4.06
N ILE A 102 2.50 0.74 4.23
CA ILE A 102 2.49 -0.47 5.07
C ILE A 102 2.22 -1.68 4.16
N ASP A 103 3.20 -2.57 3.97
CA ASP A 103 3.19 -3.63 2.97
C ASP A 103 3.71 -4.98 3.49
N PRO A 104 2.87 -6.01 3.57
CA PRO A 104 1.41 -5.97 3.65
C PRO A 104 0.92 -5.88 5.11
N ILE A 105 -0.29 -5.39 5.29
CA ILE A 105 -0.87 -5.21 6.63
C ILE A 105 -1.02 -6.49 7.43
N GLN A 106 -1.23 -7.64 6.76
CA GLN A 106 -1.39 -8.93 7.44
C GLN A 106 -0.14 -9.36 8.20
N ALA A 107 1.03 -9.09 7.65
CA ALA A 107 2.30 -9.47 8.28
C ALA A 107 2.60 -8.63 9.53
N MET A 108 1.95 -7.47 9.66
CA MET A 108 2.14 -6.52 10.77
C MET A 108 0.98 -6.56 11.78
N SER A 109 0.18 -7.63 11.79
CA SER A 109 -0.94 -7.80 12.71
C SER A 109 -0.90 -9.16 13.39
N ALA A 110 -0.90 -9.18 14.71
CA ALA A 110 -1.16 -10.38 15.52
C ALA A 110 -2.65 -10.56 15.83
N ALA A 111 -3.49 -9.58 15.47
CA ALA A 111 -4.94 -9.70 15.51
C ALA A 111 -5.48 -10.19 14.15
N PRO A 112 -6.64 -10.89 14.12
CA PRO A 112 -7.17 -11.47 12.90
C PRO A 112 -7.89 -10.44 12.01
N ILE A 113 -7.16 -9.45 11.47
CA ILE A 113 -7.72 -8.34 10.66
C ILE A 113 -8.49 -8.80 9.42
N SER A 114 -8.21 -10.02 8.92
CA SER A 114 -8.92 -10.58 7.77
C SER A 114 -10.26 -11.23 8.11
N SER A 115 -10.60 -11.40 9.40
CA SER A 115 -11.83 -12.05 9.83
C SER A 115 -12.57 -11.34 10.98
N SER A 116 -11.91 -10.41 11.68
CA SER A 116 -12.52 -9.59 12.73
C SER A 116 -12.74 -8.16 12.24
N ASN A 117 -14.00 -7.72 12.28
CA ASN A 117 -14.35 -6.34 11.96
C ASN A 117 -13.76 -5.35 12.98
N GLU A 118 -13.70 -5.73 14.24
CA GLU A 118 -13.12 -4.90 15.31
C GLU A 118 -11.62 -4.70 15.11
N ALA A 119 -10.89 -5.77 14.76
CA ALA A 119 -9.46 -5.69 14.47
C ALA A 119 -9.17 -4.83 13.24
N ALA A 120 -9.94 -5.02 12.16
CA ALA A 120 -9.84 -4.21 10.97
C ALA A 120 -10.16 -2.73 11.24
N GLN A 121 -11.18 -2.45 12.07
CA GLN A 121 -11.54 -1.09 12.46
C GLN A 121 -10.45 -0.42 13.30
N LEU A 122 -9.85 -1.13 14.27
CA LEU A 122 -8.73 -0.62 15.05
C LEU A 122 -7.52 -0.26 14.17
N TYR A 123 -7.21 -1.14 13.19
CA TYR A 123 -6.16 -0.86 12.23
C TYR A 123 -6.45 0.40 11.38
N CYS A 124 -7.68 0.54 10.88
CA CYS A 124 -8.08 1.73 10.12
C CYS A 124 -8.01 3.01 10.98
N GLN A 125 -8.34 2.92 12.27
CA GLN A 125 -8.19 4.04 13.21
C GLN A 125 -6.72 4.42 13.40
N LEU A 126 -5.80 3.45 13.48
CA LEU A 126 -4.36 3.71 13.51
C LEU A 126 -3.91 4.44 12.24
N CYS A 127 -4.31 3.98 11.04
CA CYS A 127 -3.99 4.65 9.79
C CYS A 127 -4.55 6.09 9.73
N ALA A 128 -5.78 6.28 10.18
CA ALA A 128 -6.40 7.61 10.26
C ALA A 128 -5.66 8.54 11.24
N SER A 129 -5.18 7.98 12.38
CA SER A 129 -4.37 8.71 13.34
C SER A 129 -3.02 9.13 12.76
N ILE A 130 -2.33 8.25 12.03
CA ILE A 130 -1.09 8.57 11.29
C ILE A 130 -1.36 9.74 10.33
N SER A 131 -2.40 9.62 9.50
CA SER A 131 -2.72 10.64 8.52
C SER A 131 -3.07 11.99 9.15
N SER A 132 -3.84 12.00 10.23
CA SER A 132 -4.25 13.23 10.92
C SER A 132 -3.11 13.87 11.71
N ARG A 133 -2.32 13.06 12.43
CA ARG A 133 -1.24 13.55 13.30
C ARG A 133 -0.09 14.15 12.51
N PHE A 134 0.28 13.51 11.40
CA PHE A 134 1.45 13.90 10.61
C PHE A 134 1.08 14.66 9.31
N ASN A 135 -0.20 14.90 9.05
CA ASN A 135 -0.71 15.49 7.81
C ASN A 135 -0.16 14.77 6.57
N THR A 136 -0.19 13.44 6.59
CA THR A 136 0.39 12.52 5.60
C THR A 136 -0.66 11.57 5.03
N THR A 137 -0.35 10.92 3.92
CA THR A 137 -1.14 9.81 3.40
C THR A 137 -0.64 8.50 4.00
N CYS A 138 -1.55 7.68 4.56
CA CYS A 138 -1.25 6.31 4.96
C CYS A 138 -1.79 5.35 3.91
N LEU A 139 -0.89 4.67 3.20
CA LEU A 139 -1.20 3.67 2.16
C LEU A 139 -1.00 2.27 2.71
N SER A 140 -2.08 1.51 2.80
CA SER A 140 -2.04 0.11 3.23
C SER A 140 -2.12 -0.83 2.04
N ILE A 141 -1.21 -1.78 1.94
CA ILE A 141 -1.22 -2.83 0.92
C ILE A 141 -1.80 -4.11 1.51
N HIS A 142 -2.70 -4.73 0.76
CA HIS A 142 -3.44 -5.90 1.19
C HIS A 142 -3.69 -6.86 0.05
N HIS A 143 -3.65 -8.16 0.33
CA HIS A 143 -3.84 -9.17 -0.69
C HIS A 143 -5.31 -9.32 -1.12
N MET A 144 -5.49 -9.58 -2.40
CA MET A 144 -6.76 -10.07 -2.95
C MET A 144 -6.96 -11.55 -2.62
N SER A 145 -8.20 -12.01 -2.58
CA SER A 145 -8.50 -13.44 -2.49
C SER A 145 -8.08 -14.17 -3.78
N LYS A 146 -7.75 -15.46 -3.67
CA LYS A 146 -7.38 -16.27 -4.85
C LYS A 146 -8.47 -16.33 -5.93
N THR A 147 -9.73 -16.18 -5.54
CA THR A 147 -10.88 -16.13 -6.45
C THR A 147 -10.97 -14.83 -7.25
N ALA A 148 -10.28 -13.78 -6.84
CA ALA A 148 -10.21 -12.52 -7.59
C ALA A 148 -9.51 -12.67 -8.95
N LEU A 149 -8.63 -13.67 -9.10
CA LEU A 149 -7.89 -13.95 -10.33
C LEU A 149 -8.75 -14.52 -11.47
N GLN A 150 -10.02 -14.83 -11.23
CA GLN A 150 -10.94 -15.46 -12.20
C GLN A 150 -12.12 -14.55 -12.58
N SER A 151 -12.07 -13.26 -12.27
CA SER A 151 -13.30 -12.49 -12.19
C SER A 151 -13.57 -11.54 -13.33
N ASP A 152 -14.88 -11.39 -13.57
CA ASP A 152 -15.53 -10.37 -14.35
C ASP A 152 -15.11 -8.96 -13.90
N ASP A 153 -15.19 -8.02 -14.82
CA ASP A 153 -14.61 -6.69 -14.73
C ASP A 153 -15.44 -5.67 -13.94
N ASP A 154 -16.46 -6.13 -13.21
CA ASP A 154 -17.29 -5.24 -12.40
C ASP A 154 -16.57 -4.81 -11.10
N PRO A 155 -16.33 -3.49 -10.89
CA PRO A 155 -15.65 -2.99 -9.68
C PRO A 155 -16.30 -3.41 -8.35
N MET A 156 -17.63 -3.56 -8.32
CA MET A 156 -18.37 -4.00 -7.12
C MET A 156 -18.11 -5.48 -6.82
N SER A 157 -18.05 -6.31 -7.85
CA SER A 157 -17.65 -7.71 -7.75
C SER A 157 -16.21 -7.83 -7.24
N VAL A 158 -15.29 -7.01 -7.78
CA VAL A 158 -13.89 -6.98 -7.36
C VAL A 158 -13.74 -6.53 -5.90
N ARG A 159 -14.51 -5.56 -5.44
CA ARG A 159 -14.54 -5.14 -4.02
C ARG A 159 -14.80 -6.31 -3.08
N SER A 160 -15.74 -7.19 -3.40
CA SER A 160 -16.08 -8.35 -2.58
C SER A 160 -14.96 -9.39 -2.51
N LYS A 161 -13.98 -9.32 -3.40
CA LYS A 161 -12.81 -10.22 -3.52
C LYS A 161 -11.57 -9.71 -2.79
N ILE A 162 -11.61 -8.49 -2.24
CA ILE A 162 -10.57 -8.05 -1.33
C ILE A 162 -10.63 -8.96 -0.10
N ARG A 163 -9.49 -9.61 0.19
CA ARG A 163 -9.43 -10.54 1.30
C ARG A 163 -9.61 -9.81 2.63
N GLY A 164 -10.57 -10.25 3.42
CA GLY A 164 -10.69 -9.76 4.79
C GLY A 164 -12.07 -9.27 5.17
N ALA A 165 -12.15 -8.69 6.34
CA ALA A 165 -13.36 -8.11 6.89
C ALA A 165 -13.79 -6.88 6.07
N SER A 166 -15.09 -6.73 5.84
CA SER A 166 -15.65 -5.59 5.08
C SER A 166 -15.24 -4.24 5.68
N SER A 167 -15.12 -4.18 7.01
CA SER A 167 -14.68 -3.00 7.73
C SER A 167 -13.26 -2.54 7.38
N LEU A 168 -12.40 -3.41 6.82
CA LEU A 168 -11.09 -3.00 6.34
C LEU A 168 -11.21 -2.06 5.13
N VAL A 169 -12.05 -2.41 4.16
CA VAL A 169 -12.31 -1.55 2.99
C VAL A 169 -13.11 -0.31 3.42
N ASP A 170 -14.12 -0.52 4.26
CA ASP A 170 -15.03 0.54 4.69
C ASP A 170 -14.36 1.59 5.58
N GLY A 171 -13.34 1.20 6.34
CA GLY A 171 -12.57 2.07 7.21
C GLY A 171 -11.59 3.02 6.49
N HIS A 172 -11.18 2.68 5.26
CA HIS A 172 -10.30 3.54 4.47
C HIS A 172 -11.11 4.60 3.70
N ARG A 173 -10.50 5.75 3.39
CA ARG A 173 -11.14 6.83 2.60
C ARG A 173 -11.17 6.52 1.11
N LEU A 174 -10.16 5.81 0.63
CA LEU A 174 -10.01 5.36 -0.76
C LEU A 174 -9.57 3.90 -0.74
N ALA A 175 -10.13 3.08 -1.59
CA ALA A 175 -9.65 1.74 -1.87
C ALA A 175 -9.55 1.52 -3.38
N ILE A 176 -8.37 1.08 -3.81
CA ILE A 176 -8.08 0.72 -5.20
C ILE A 176 -7.79 -0.77 -5.23
N ALA A 177 -8.52 -1.51 -6.03
CA ALA A 177 -8.24 -2.91 -6.29
C ALA A 177 -7.41 -3.03 -7.57
N LEU A 178 -6.38 -3.89 -7.54
CA LEU A 178 -5.54 -4.21 -8.69
C LEU A 178 -5.60 -5.72 -8.92
N TRP A 179 -5.76 -6.14 -10.19
CA TRP A 179 -5.78 -7.56 -10.56
C TRP A 179 -5.22 -7.77 -11.97
N LEU A 180 -4.87 -8.99 -12.28
CA LEU A 180 -4.34 -9.34 -13.60
C LEU A 180 -5.47 -9.47 -14.63
N GLY A 181 -5.25 -9.03 -15.86
CA GLY A 181 -6.12 -9.32 -16.99
C GLY A 181 -6.22 -10.82 -17.25
N ASN A 182 -7.32 -11.28 -17.87
CA ASN A 182 -7.38 -12.64 -18.39
C ASN A 182 -6.48 -12.80 -19.63
N GLU A 183 -6.21 -14.04 -20.03
CA GLU A 183 -5.23 -14.33 -21.07
C GLU A 183 -5.59 -13.69 -22.43
N GLU A 184 -6.84 -13.85 -22.88
CA GLU A 184 -7.34 -13.27 -24.14
C GLU A 184 -7.26 -11.74 -24.14
N GLU A 185 -7.55 -11.12 -23.03
CA GLU A 185 -7.50 -9.67 -22.87
C GLU A 185 -6.06 -9.15 -22.87
N VAL A 186 -5.15 -9.85 -22.18
CA VAL A 186 -3.71 -9.53 -22.20
C VAL A 186 -3.13 -9.66 -23.59
N GLU A 187 -3.45 -10.74 -24.33
CA GLU A 187 -3.02 -10.94 -25.71
C GLU A 187 -3.49 -9.79 -26.61
N ARG A 188 -4.77 -9.45 -26.55
CA ARG A 188 -5.33 -8.35 -27.33
C ARG A 188 -4.65 -7.02 -27.02
N ILE A 189 -4.49 -6.67 -25.73
CA ILE A 189 -3.87 -5.41 -25.32
C ILE A 189 -2.40 -5.37 -25.76
N CYS A 190 -1.66 -6.46 -25.62
CA CYS A 190 -0.27 -6.54 -26.09
C CYS A 190 -0.17 -6.36 -27.60
N LEU A 191 -1.07 -7.00 -28.37
CA LEU A 191 -1.14 -6.87 -29.82
C LEU A 191 -1.44 -5.42 -30.26
N ASP A 192 -2.45 -4.81 -29.66
CA ASP A 192 -2.88 -3.43 -29.98
C ASP A 192 -1.77 -2.42 -29.69
N ASN A 193 -0.99 -2.65 -28.65
CA ASN A 193 0.13 -1.78 -28.25
C ASN A 193 1.48 -2.20 -28.89
N LYS A 194 1.50 -3.23 -29.73
CA LYS A 194 2.70 -3.74 -30.42
C LYS A 194 3.84 -4.11 -29.47
N VAL A 195 3.50 -4.69 -28.31
CA VAL A 195 4.45 -5.20 -27.32
C VAL A 195 4.36 -6.72 -27.26
N GLU A 196 5.47 -7.36 -26.88
CA GLU A 196 5.52 -8.80 -26.69
C GLU A 196 4.54 -9.24 -25.60
N TYR A 197 3.88 -10.39 -25.84
CA TYR A 197 2.98 -10.97 -24.86
C TYR A 197 3.74 -11.35 -23.57
N GLU A 198 3.24 -10.87 -22.46
CA GLU A 198 3.67 -11.28 -21.13
C GLU A 198 2.46 -11.20 -20.19
N ARG A 199 2.12 -12.31 -19.55
CA ARG A 199 0.90 -12.44 -18.75
C ARG A 199 0.78 -11.38 -17.64
N LEU A 200 1.90 -10.98 -17.03
CA LEU A 200 1.92 -10.02 -15.91
C LEU A 200 2.00 -8.56 -16.37
N ARG A 201 2.07 -8.32 -17.69
CA ARG A 201 2.24 -6.97 -18.26
C ARG A 201 0.99 -6.10 -18.15
N VAL A 202 -0.18 -6.73 -18.11
CA VAL A 202 -1.46 -6.02 -18.02
C VAL A 202 -2.04 -6.20 -16.63
N VAL A 203 -2.00 -5.13 -15.86
CA VAL A 203 -2.66 -5.02 -14.56
C VAL A 203 -3.87 -4.10 -14.72
N LYS A 204 -5.02 -4.61 -14.35
CA LYS A 204 -6.27 -3.85 -14.30
C LYS A 204 -6.43 -3.23 -12.92
N GLY A 205 -7.10 -2.08 -12.86
CA GLY A 205 -7.36 -1.41 -11.60
C GLY A 205 -8.70 -0.71 -11.58
N ALA A 206 -9.32 -0.65 -10.43
CA ALA A 206 -10.52 0.14 -10.20
C ALA A 206 -10.52 0.77 -8.81
N VAL A 207 -11.07 1.97 -8.72
CA VAL A 207 -11.46 2.55 -7.43
C VAL A 207 -12.74 1.83 -6.99
N VAL A 208 -12.64 1.05 -5.93
CA VAL A 208 -13.76 0.25 -5.39
C VAL A 208 -14.41 0.90 -4.18
N LYS A 209 -13.82 1.95 -3.67
CA LYS A 209 -14.38 2.84 -2.65
C LYS A 209 -13.76 4.23 -2.74
N SER A 210 -14.58 5.25 -2.62
CA SER A 210 -14.15 6.64 -2.40
C SER A 210 -15.15 7.34 -1.47
N ASN A 211 -14.62 8.14 -0.53
CA ASN A 211 -15.46 9.00 0.33
C ASN A 211 -15.62 10.42 -0.26
N SER A 212 -14.89 10.76 -1.32
CA SER A 212 -14.82 12.12 -1.86
C SER A 212 -15.35 12.26 -3.28
N SER A 213 -15.68 11.15 -3.94
CA SER A 213 -16.23 11.12 -5.30
C SER A 213 -17.21 9.97 -5.45
N GLU A 214 -18.12 10.07 -6.40
CA GLU A 214 -18.87 8.91 -6.88
C GLU A 214 -17.90 7.90 -7.52
N VAL A 215 -18.10 6.64 -7.20
CA VAL A 215 -17.27 5.52 -7.72
C VAL A 215 -17.94 4.97 -8.98
#